data_a430e47ffb0528421b770e4be9eb8767
#
_entry.id   a430e47ffb0528421b770e4be9eb8767
#
_cell.length_a   1.000
_cell.length_b   1.000
_cell.length_c   1.000
_cell.angle_alpha   90.00
_cell.angle_beta   90.00
_cell.angle_gamma   90.00
#
_symmetry.space_group_name_H-M   'P 1'
#
loop_
_entity.id
_entity.type
_entity.pdbx_description
1 polymer ?
#
loop_
_entity_poly.entity_id
_entity_poly.type
_entity_poly.pdbx_seq_one_letter_code
_entity_poly.pdbx_strand_id
1 'polypeptide(L)'
;MGLYYQLPPYTALGFKGNDGSYLNRNLAYISVSQESVGLSWQPNENMEISAEGFYKFYRDMPLSVSDGIPLACKGNDYGVIGNERLISTAEGRSYGIEMMFKWLLVQRLNLSSSLTIFKSEFRDGKEGDYVPSAWDNRFIFNVSGTYNFPKNWSVGMKISCIGGSPYTPYDVEKSSLVEAWNAQGKAYYDYDRYNTERLPAFGQLDIRVDKMFYWKKCMFGVYLDIQNITASKLRQPDVLMSTGQIENPTAPLSERRYVMKSIKQESGTLLPTLGITFEY
;
A
#
# COMPACT_ATOMS: atom_id res chain seq x y z
N MET A 1 15.19 3.35 -21.08
CA MET A 1 15.15 4.73 -20.53
C MET A 1 13.94 5.45 -21.09
N GLY A 2 13.15 6.13 -20.25
CA GLY A 2 11.97 6.88 -20.66
C GLY A 2 11.76 8.12 -19.81
N LEU A 3 11.13 9.14 -20.40
CA LEU A 3 10.71 10.35 -19.71
C LEU A 3 9.18 10.44 -19.83
N TYR A 4 8.51 10.54 -18.71
CA TYR A 4 7.05 10.53 -18.60
C TYR A 4 6.57 11.77 -17.87
N TYR A 5 5.36 12.22 -18.23
CA TYR A 5 4.70 13.35 -17.59
C TYR A 5 3.31 12.92 -17.11
N GLN A 6 2.95 13.34 -15.92
CA GLN A 6 1.66 13.05 -15.31
C GLN A 6 1.04 14.33 -14.75
N LEU A 7 -0.26 14.48 -14.96
CA LEU A 7 -1.01 15.56 -14.33
C LEU A 7 -1.10 15.31 -12.80
N PRO A 8 -0.94 16.35 -11.96
CA PRO A 8 -1.23 16.23 -10.54
C PRO A 8 -2.65 15.71 -10.28
N PRO A 9 -2.93 15.09 -9.12
CA PRO A 9 -4.27 14.58 -8.79
C PRO A 9 -5.35 15.66 -8.92
N TYR A 10 -6.52 15.31 -9.42
CA TYR A 10 -7.64 16.27 -9.56
C TYR A 10 -8.09 16.88 -8.23
N THR A 11 -7.97 16.15 -7.13
CA THR A 11 -8.21 16.69 -5.78
C THR A 11 -7.29 17.85 -5.47
N ALA A 12 -6.01 17.76 -5.88
CA ALA A 12 -5.04 18.83 -5.72
C ALA A 12 -5.38 20.03 -6.62
N LEU A 13 -5.63 19.81 -7.92
CA LEU A 13 -5.93 20.87 -8.88
C LEU A 13 -7.25 21.58 -8.57
N GLY A 14 -8.22 20.87 -8.00
CA GLY A 14 -9.54 21.38 -7.63
C GLY A 14 -9.60 22.15 -6.32
N PHE A 15 -8.50 22.25 -5.58
CA PHE A 15 -8.47 22.94 -4.29
C PHE A 15 -8.75 24.45 -4.43
N LYS A 16 -9.73 24.93 -3.67
CA LYS A 16 -10.17 26.33 -3.67
C LYS A 16 -9.80 27.03 -2.37
N GLY A 17 -9.35 28.26 -2.50
CA GLY A 17 -9.21 29.18 -1.36
C GLY A 17 -10.56 29.69 -0.85
N ASN A 18 -10.53 30.43 0.25
CA ASN A 18 -11.72 30.99 0.88
C ASN A 18 -12.46 32.03 -0.02
N ASP A 19 -11.75 32.58 -0.99
CA ASP A 19 -12.27 33.48 -2.04
C ASP A 19 -12.87 32.76 -3.24
N GLY A 20 -12.87 31.41 -3.23
CA GLY A 20 -13.33 30.55 -4.32
C GLY A 20 -12.35 30.39 -5.48
N SER A 21 -11.17 31.02 -5.43
CA SER A 21 -10.13 30.86 -6.45
C SER A 21 -9.46 29.47 -6.37
N TYR A 22 -9.09 28.91 -7.53
CA TYR A 22 -8.33 27.67 -7.58
C TYR A 22 -6.84 27.92 -7.31
N LEU A 23 -6.39 27.58 -6.11
CA LEU A 23 -5.03 27.92 -5.64
C LEU A 23 -3.93 27.05 -6.29
N ASN A 24 -4.28 25.84 -6.72
CA ASN A 24 -3.32 24.84 -7.22
C ASN A 24 -3.39 24.66 -8.75
N ARG A 25 -4.14 25.49 -9.48
CA ARG A 25 -4.32 25.34 -10.95
C ARG A 25 -3.04 25.42 -11.77
N ASN A 26 -1.98 26.03 -11.22
CA ASN A 26 -0.71 26.25 -11.87
C ASN A 26 0.38 25.26 -11.43
N LEU A 27 0.00 24.15 -10.77
CA LEU A 27 0.94 23.05 -10.50
C LEU A 27 1.55 22.54 -11.81
N ALA A 28 2.86 22.31 -11.83
CA ALA A 28 3.55 21.73 -12.95
C ALA A 28 3.13 20.25 -13.15
N TYR A 29 3.33 19.75 -14.37
CA TYR A 29 3.25 18.32 -14.60
C TYR A 29 4.36 17.61 -13.82
N ILE A 30 4.01 16.54 -13.12
CA ILE A 30 4.98 15.65 -12.49
C ILE A 30 5.81 15.02 -13.61
N SER A 31 7.12 15.18 -13.57
CA SER A 31 8.02 14.54 -14.52
C SER A 31 8.74 13.35 -13.89
N VAL A 32 8.84 12.25 -14.63
CA VAL A 32 9.45 11.00 -14.16
C VAL A 32 10.45 10.52 -15.20
N SER A 33 11.74 10.48 -14.86
CA SER A 33 12.71 9.73 -15.66
C SER A 33 12.82 8.31 -15.11
N GLN A 34 12.70 7.32 -15.99
CA GLN A 34 12.78 5.91 -15.64
C GLN A 34 13.88 5.24 -16.45
N GLU A 35 14.69 4.47 -15.75
CA GLU A 35 15.70 3.60 -16.30
C GLU A 35 15.49 2.19 -15.79
N SER A 36 15.58 1.19 -16.68
CA SER A 36 15.54 -0.20 -16.29
C SER A 36 16.45 -1.05 -17.14
N VAL A 37 16.97 -2.12 -16.55
CA VAL A 37 17.78 -3.13 -17.20
C VAL A 37 17.29 -4.48 -16.72
N GLY A 38 16.93 -5.36 -17.66
CA GLY A 38 16.40 -6.68 -17.36
C GLY A 38 17.07 -7.77 -18.18
N LEU A 39 17.03 -8.97 -17.62
CA LEU A 39 17.45 -10.21 -18.24
C LEU A 39 16.28 -11.20 -18.15
N SER A 40 16.04 -11.89 -19.26
CA SER A 40 15.13 -13.05 -19.30
C SER A 40 15.88 -14.27 -19.79
N TRP A 41 15.70 -15.36 -19.10
CA TRP A 41 16.31 -16.65 -19.41
C TRP A 41 15.25 -17.73 -19.51
N GLN A 42 15.22 -18.44 -20.62
CA GLN A 42 14.33 -19.54 -20.88
C GLN A 42 15.15 -20.84 -21.03
N PRO A 43 15.39 -21.57 -19.92
CA PRO A 43 16.18 -22.82 -19.97
C PRO A 43 15.53 -23.91 -20.81
N ASN A 44 14.21 -23.85 -20.97
CA ASN A 44 13.41 -24.71 -21.85
C ASN A 44 12.07 -24.04 -22.19
N GLU A 45 11.27 -24.64 -23.07
CA GLU A 45 9.97 -24.12 -23.52
C GLU A 45 8.94 -23.93 -22.40
N ASN A 46 9.14 -24.55 -21.25
CA ASN A 46 8.21 -24.57 -20.14
C ASN A 46 8.64 -23.67 -18.96
N MET A 47 9.82 -23.09 -19.01
CA MET A 47 10.36 -22.29 -17.92
C MET A 47 10.82 -20.92 -18.39
N GLU A 48 10.48 -19.90 -17.65
CA GLU A 48 10.95 -18.53 -17.82
C GLU A 48 11.38 -17.97 -16.47
N ILE A 49 12.56 -17.38 -16.43
CA ILE A 49 13.11 -16.67 -15.29
C ILE A 49 13.49 -15.28 -15.77
N SER A 50 13.01 -14.24 -15.14
CA SER A 50 13.42 -12.88 -15.45
C SER A 50 13.79 -12.10 -14.19
N ALA A 51 14.72 -11.17 -14.36
CA ALA A 51 15.10 -10.21 -13.35
C ALA A 51 15.28 -8.84 -14.00
N GLU A 52 14.71 -7.80 -13.40
CA GLU A 52 14.81 -6.42 -13.87
C GLU A 52 15.19 -5.51 -12.69
N GLY A 53 16.24 -4.72 -12.85
CA GLY A 53 16.55 -3.60 -11.98
C GLY A 53 15.96 -2.33 -12.54
N PHE A 54 15.35 -1.50 -11.72
CA PHE A 54 14.75 -0.24 -12.13
C PHE A 54 15.15 0.91 -11.22
N TYR A 55 15.20 2.11 -11.81
CA TYR A 55 15.36 3.39 -11.11
C TYR A 55 14.43 4.42 -11.72
N LYS A 56 13.63 5.09 -10.86
CA LYS A 56 12.72 6.18 -11.25
C LYS A 56 13.07 7.41 -10.44
N PHE A 57 13.23 8.53 -11.10
CA PHE A 57 13.44 9.81 -10.46
C PHE A 57 12.29 10.76 -10.79
N TYR A 58 11.68 11.31 -9.76
CA TYR A 58 10.51 12.19 -9.84
C TYR A 58 10.90 13.62 -9.58
N ARG A 59 10.38 14.55 -10.38
CA ARG A 59 10.53 16.00 -10.21
C ARG A 59 9.18 16.67 -10.29
N ASP A 60 9.14 17.92 -9.81
CA ASP A 60 7.95 18.76 -9.82
C ASP A 60 6.76 18.09 -9.06
N MET A 61 7.10 17.28 -8.07
CA MET A 61 6.10 16.62 -7.24
C MET A 61 5.40 17.65 -6.34
N PRO A 62 4.06 17.51 -6.12
CA PRO A 62 3.35 18.38 -5.23
C PRO A 62 3.87 18.27 -3.78
N LEU A 63 4.18 19.43 -3.20
CA LEU A 63 4.58 19.64 -1.81
C LEU A 63 3.51 20.44 -1.08
N SER A 64 3.14 20.01 0.10
CA SER A 64 2.23 20.79 0.99
C SER A 64 2.92 22.04 1.50
N VAL A 65 2.23 23.18 1.36
CA VAL A 65 2.71 24.47 1.89
C VAL A 65 2.53 24.55 3.39
N SER A 66 1.56 23.80 3.95
CA SER A 66 1.19 23.88 5.37
C SER A 66 2.16 23.11 6.29
N ASP A 67 2.70 21.99 5.83
CA ASP A 67 3.50 21.10 6.65
C ASP A 67 4.84 20.70 6.00
N GLY A 68 5.11 21.13 4.76
CA GLY A 68 6.35 20.81 4.05
C GLY A 68 6.48 19.35 3.64
N ILE A 69 5.38 18.57 3.63
CA ILE A 69 5.41 17.16 3.33
C ILE A 69 5.05 16.90 1.86
N PRO A 70 5.86 16.12 1.11
CA PRO A 70 5.51 15.70 -0.23
C PRO A 70 4.19 14.92 -0.27
N LEU A 71 3.31 15.24 -1.21
CA LEU A 71 1.99 14.60 -1.30
C LEU A 71 2.08 13.07 -1.44
N ALA A 72 3.14 12.57 -2.07
CA ALA A 72 3.40 11.12 -2.20
C ALA A 72 3.72 10.41 -0.87
N CYS A 73 4.05 11.15 0.18
CA CYS A 73 4.28 10.61 1.52
C CYS A 73 3.00 10.56 2.37
N LYS A 74 1.91 11.22 1.91
CA LYS A 74 0.61 11.25 2.58
C LYS A 74 -0.30 10.12 2.08
N GLY A 75 -1.37 9.81 2.81
CA GLY A 75 -2.44 8.90 2.37
C GLY A 75 -2.43 7.50 2.96
N ASN A 76 -1.51 7.17 3.86
CA ASN A 76 -1.52 5.91 4.60
C ASN A 76 -2.67 5.82 5.62
N ASP A 77 -3.32 6.91 5.93
CA ASP A 77 -4.53 6.99 6.78
C ASP A 77 -5.83 6.90 5.96
N TYR A 78 -5.73 6.64 4.65
CA TYR A 78 -6.86 6.63 3.70
C TYR A 78 -7.64 7.96 3.63
N GLY A 79 -7.08 9.04 4.13
CA GLY A 79 -7.63 10.38 4.02
C GLY A 79 -7.60 10.91 2.57
N VAL A 80 -8.37 11.96 2.32
CA VAL A 80 -8.33 12.67 1.03
C VAL A 80 -7.03 13.46 0.96
N ILE A 81 -6.16 13.10 0.01
CA ILE A 81 -4.91 13.81 -0.24
C ILE A 81 -5.10 14.93 -1.25
N GLY A 82 -4.32 16.01 -1.09
CA GLY A 82 -4.27 17.13 -2.04
C GLY A 82 -5.35 18.20 -1.84
N ASN A 83 -6.23 18.06 -0.85
CA ASN A 83 -7.21 19.11 -0.50
C ASN A 83 -6.56 20.21 0.37
N GLU A 84 -5.46 20.76 -0.12
CA GLU A 84 -4.65 21.77 0.56
C GLU A 84 -3.83 22.57 -0.46
N ARG A 85 -3.24 23.70 -0.01
CA ARG A 85 -2.36 24.47 -0.89
C ARG A 85 -1.04 23.73 -1.15
N LEU A 86 -0.70 23.60 -2.43
CA LEU A 86 0.46 22.84 -2.90
C LEU A 86 1.35 23.70 -3.81
N ILE A 87 2.63 23.32 -3.88
CA ILE A 87 3.63 23.84 -4.83
C ILE A 87 4.36 22.65 -5.47
N SER A 88 4.89 22.82 -6.68
CA SER A 88 5.58 21.75 -7.43
C SER A 88 7.10 21.83 -7.23
N THR A 89 7.56 21.52 -6.01
CA THR A 89 8.98 21.61 -5.66
C THR A 89 9.57 20.33 -5.10
N ALA A 90 8.74 19.33 -4.73
CA ALA A 90 9.23 18.10 -4.17
C ALA A 90 9.89 17.21 -5.24
N GLU A 91 10.86 16.44 -4.82
CA GLU A 91 11.55 15.43 -5.62
C GLU A 91 11.39 14.05 -4.97
N GLY A 92 11.53 13.00 -5.78
CA GLY A 92 11.46 11.65 -5.27
C GLY A 92 12.25 10.65 -6.10
N ARG A 93 12.44 9.47 -5.51
CA ARG A 93 13.05 8.34 -6.20
C ARG A 93 12.39 7.03 -5.78
N SER A 94 12.27 6.12 -6.74
CA SER A 94 11.88 4.74 -6.49
C SER A 94 12.84 3.83 -7.23
N TYR A 95 13.40 2.85 -6.55
CA TYR A 95 14.35 1.92 -7.15
C TYR A 95 14.23 0.55 -6.51
N GLY A 96 14.59 -0.47 -7.28
CA GLY A 96 14.45 -1.83 -6.81
C GLY A 96 14.79 -2.87 -7.85
N ILE A 97 14.47 -4.11 -7.50
CA ILE A 97 14.65 -5.29 -8.35
C ILE A 97 13.33 -6.05 -8.38
N GLU A 98 12.93 -6.43 -9.58
CA GLU A 98 11.79 -7.31 -9.82
C GLU A 98 12.30 -8.64 -10.37
N MET A 99 11.83 -9.74 -9.79
CA MET A 99 12.14 -11.10 -10.24
C MET A 99 10.85 -11.84 -10.53
N MET A 100 10.82 -12.59 -11.60
CA MET A 100 9.70 -13.43 -11.98
C MET A 100 10.18 -14.80 -12.37
N PHE A 101 9.41 -15.80 -11.95
CA PHE A 101 9.59 -17.19 -12.33
C PHE A 101 8.26 -17.75 -12.82
N LYS A 102 8.27 -18.38 -14.00
CA LYS A 102 7.13 -19.10 -14.56
C LYS A 102 7.56 -20.52 -14.91
N TRP A 103 6.72 -21.47 -14.58
CA TRP A 103 6.91 -22.86 -14.94
C TRP A 103 5.59 -23.48 -15.36
N LEU A 104 5.52 -23.88 -16.61
CA LEU A 104 4.36 -24.49 -17.21
C LEU A 104 4.70 -25.96 -17.57
N LEU A 105 4.41 -26.90 -16.68
CA LEU A 105 4.51 -28.32 -17.01
C LEU A 105 3.23 -28.72 -17.73
N VAL A 106 3.37 -28.99 -19.03
CA VAL A 106 2.26 -29.24 -19.96
C VAL A 106 1.19 -30.15 -19.33
N GLN A 107 -0.05 -29.63 -19.31
CA GLN A 107 -1.28 -30.30 -18.83
C GLN A 107 -1.39 -30.55 -17.32
N ARG A 108 -0.37 -30.34 -16.49
CA ARG A 108 -0.45 -30.68 -15.07
C ARG A 108 -0.21 -29.53 -14.11
N LEU A 109 0.89 -28.81 -14.29
CA LEU A 109 1.29 -27.75 -13.35
C LEU A 109 1.46 -26.44 -14.09
N ASN A 110 0.84 -25.39 -13.55
CA ASN A 110 1.12 -24.01 -13.89
C ASN A 110 1.57 -23.31 -12.61
N LEU A 111 2.80 -22.83 -12.56
CA LEU A 111 3.36 -22.15 -11.42
C LEU A 111 3.92 -20.79 -11.85
N SER A 112 3.56 -19.74 -11.13
CA SER A 112 4.08 -18.39 -11.32
C SER A 112 4.49 -17.80 -9.97
N SER A 113 5.65 -17.18 -9.93
CA SER A 113 6.14 -16.49 -8.75
C SER A 113 6.70 -15.12 -9.15
N SER A 114 6.47 -14.12 -8.33
CA SER A 114 7.08 -12.79 -8.48
C SER A 114 7.57 -12.28 -7.13
N LEU A 115 8.71 -11.61 -7.14
CA LEU A 115 9.28 -10.92 -6.00
C LEU A 115 9.76 -9.54 -6.45
N THR A 116 9.22 -8.49 -5.84
CA THR A 116 9.70 -7.12 -6.00
C THR A 116 10.29 -6.67 -4.67
N ILE A 117 11.54 -6.21 -4.68
CA ILE A 117 12.19 -5.55 -3.54
C ILE A 117 12.49 -4.12 -3.98
N PHE A 118 11.97 -3.14 -3.25
CA PHE A 118 12.06 -1.75 -3.69
C PHE A 118 12.11 -0.77 -2.51
N LYS A 119 12.53 0.45 -2.81
CA LYS A 119 12.45 1.61 -1.94
C LYS A 119 11.82 2.76 -2.71
N SER A 120 10.89 3.48 -2.08
CA SER A 120 10.22 4.65 -2.64
C SER A 120 10.21 5.76 -1.59
N GLU A 121 10.86 6.87 -1.91
CA GLU A 121 11.06 7.97 -0.97
C GLU A 121 11.03 9.32 -1.68
N PHE A 122 10.56 10.35 -0.98
CA PHE A 122 10.43 11.70 -1.49
C PHE A 122 11.01 12.69 -0.50
N ARG A 123 11.34 13.89 -0.97
CA ARG A 123 11.93 14.96 -0.15
C ARG A 123 11.37 16.32 -0.54
N ASP A 124 11.48 17.25 0.39
CA ASP A 124 11.20 18.66 0.21
C ASP A 124 12.35 19.32 -0.59
N GLY A 125 12.14 19.47 -1.89
CA GLY A 125 13.14 20.06 -2.76
C GLY A 125 14.49 19.31 -2.81
N LYS A 126 15.58 20.04 -3.14
CA LYS A 126 16.89 19.41 -3.38
C LYS A 126 17.71 19.13 -2.11
N GLU A 127 17.46 19.87 -1.05
CA GLU A 127 18.26 19.85 0.17
C GLU A 127 17.60 19.09 1.34
N GLY A 128 16.30 18.76 1.23
CA GLY A 128 15.56 18.04 2.25
C GLY A 128 15.96 16.58 2.39
N ASP A 129 15.72 16.00 3.54
CA ASP A 129 15.90 14.58 3.81
C ASP A 129 14.83 13.73 3.09
N TYR A 130 15.23 12.54 2.65
CA TYR A 130 14.31 11.60 2.04
C TYR A 130 13.42 10.92 3.07
N VAL A 131 12.11 11.04 2.90
CA VAL A 131 11.08 10.41 3.70
C VAL A 131 10.40 9.29 2.90
N PRO A 132 10.14 8.11 3.47
CA PRO A 132 9.43 7.05 2.77
C PRO A 132 8.06 7.49 2.25
N SER A 133 7.73 7.11 1.01
CA SER A 133 6.37 7.31 0.49
C SER A 133 5.36 6.47 1.28
N ALA A 134 4.09 6.84 1.24
CA ALA A 134 3.00 6.09 1.87
C ALA A 134 2.93 4.61 1.42
N TRP A 135 3.49 4.29 0.26
CA TRP A 135 3.45 2.98 -0.39
C TRP A 135 4.79 2.25 -0.40
N ASP A 136 5.77 2.69 0.38
CA ASP A 136 7.09 2.05 0.50
C ASP A 136 7.01 0.76 1.34
N ASN A 137 6.37 -0.25 0.82
CA ASN A 137 6.21 -1.54 1.49
C ASN A 137 7.49 -2.40 1.53
N ARG A 138 8.56 -1.99 0.89
CA ARG A 138 9.87 -2.65 0.80
C ARG A 138 9.90 -3.89 -0.05
N PHE A 139 8.91 -4.78 0.05
CA PHE A 139 8.82 -5.96 -0.78
C PHE A 139 7.38 -6.38 -1.04
N ILE A 140 7.18 -7.03 -2.18
CA ILE A 140 5.94 -7.71 -2.55
C ILE A 140 6.34 -9.07 -3.11
N PHE A 141 5.78 -10.14 -2.55
CA PHE A 141 6.03 -11.50 -2.97
C PHE A 141 4.71 -12.19 -3.26
N ASN A 142 4.60 -12.79 -4.44
CA ASN A 142 3.45 -13.58 -4.84
C ASN A 142 3.91 -14.91 -5.43
N VAL A 143 3.21 -15.98 -5.07
CA VAL A 143 3.31 -17.29 -5.71
C VAL A 143 1.91 -17.77 -6.00
N SER A 144 1.65 -18.20 -7.21
CA SER A 144 0.40 -18.85 -7.58
C SER A 144 0.68 -20.09 -8.39
N GLY A 145 -0.05 -21.15 -8.11
CA GLY A 145 0.09 -22.40 -8.83
C GLY A 145 -1.22 -23.16 -8.91
N THR A 146 -1.42 -23.86 -10.01
CA THR A 146 -2.55 -24.77 -10.21
C THR A 146 -2.02 -26.11 -10.66
N TYR A 147 -2.47 -27.16 -10.00
CA TYR A 147 -2.17 -28.54 -10.38
C TYR A 147 -3.43 -29.27 -10.84
N ASN A 148 -3.37 -29.82 -12.04
CA ASN A 148 -4.46 -30.59 -12.64
C ASN A 148 -4.27 -32.08 -12.35
N PHE A 149 -5.20 -32.63 -11.58
CA PHE A 149 -5.27 -34.04 -11.23
C PHE A 149 -6.05 -34.87 -12.29
N PRO A 150 -5.89 -36.18 -12.28
CA PRO A 150 -6.76 -37.06 -13.08
C PRO A 150 -8.24 -36.87 -12.76
N LYS A 151 -9.11 -37.24 -13.72
CA LYS A 151 -10.58 -37.12 -13.59
C LYS A 151 -11.08 -35.69 -13.44
N ASN A 152 -10.40 -34.70 -14.06
CA ASN A 152 -10.81 -33.30 -14.15
C ASN A 152 -10.97 -32.59 -12.77
N TRP A 153 -10.12 -32.93 -11.84
CA TRP A 153 -9.90 -32.15 -10.64
C TRP A 153 -8.76 -31.16 -10.85
N SER A 154 -8.88 -29.97 -10.31
CA SER A 154 -7.74 -29.07 -10.18
C SER A 154 -7.69 -28.43 -8.80
N VAL A 155 -6.47 -28.19 -8.33
CA VAL A 155 -6.22 -27.49 -7.07
C VAL A 155 -5.32 -26.30 -7.35
N GLY A 156 -5.80 -25.13 -7.03
CA GLY A 156 -5.08 -23.87 -7.08
C GLY A 156 -4.65 -23.43 -5.69
N MET A 157 -3.48 -22.80 -5.61
CA MET A 157 -2.96 -22.18 -4.40
C MET A 157 -2.35 -20.82 -4.76
N LYS A 158 -2.59 -19.80 -3.92
CA LYS A 158 -1.95 -18.49 -4.04
C LYS A 158 -1.44 -18.05 -2.67
N ILE A 159 -0.17 -17.68 -2.64
CA ILE A 159 0.48 -17.05 -1.49
C ILE A 159 0.79 -15.62 -1.89
N SER A 160 0.40 -14.65 -1.07
CA SER A 160 0.74 -13.24 -1.24
C SER A 160 1.33 -12.72 0.06
N CYS A 161 2.49 -12.08 -0.02
CA CYS A 161 3.14 -11.42 1.11
C CYS A 161 3.52 -10.00 0.70
N ILE A 162 3.21 -9.02 1.56
CA ILE A 162 3.55 -7.63 1.36
C ILE A 162 4.22 -7.08 2.62
N GLY A 163 5.28 -6.34 2.47
CA GLY A 163 5.96 -5.67 3.57
C GLY A 163 5.08 -4.61 4.22
N GLY A 164 5.38 -4.27 5.46
CA GLY A 164 4.61 -3.28 6.20
C GLY A 164 4.75 -1.87 5.62
N SER A 165 3.63 -1.19 5.46
CA SER A 165 3.58 0.22 5.06
C SER A 165 4.18 1.11 6.15
N PRO A 166 4.87 2.19 5.79
CA PRO A 166 5.32 3.17 6.77
C PRO A 166 4.13 3.95 7.34
N TYR A 167 4.26 4.41 8.57
CA TYR A 167 3.29 5.32 9.18
C TYR A 167 3.97 6.31 10.12
N THR A 168 3.29 7.42 10.42
CA THR A 168 3.72 8.45 11.34
C THR A 168 3.20 8.11 12.73
N PRO A 169 4.05 8.03 13.76
CA PRO A 169 3.61 7.82 15.13
C PRO A 169 2.86 9.04 15.67
N TYR A 170 2.11 8.85 16.74
CA TYR A 170 1.49 9.95 17.44
C TYR A 170 2.47 10.60 18.41
N ASP A 171 2.38 11.94 18.52
CA ASP A 171 2.91 12.69 19.65
C ASP A 171 1.98 12.47 20.85
N VAL A 172 2.31 11.47 21.67
CA VAL A 172 1.51 11.07 22.83
C VAL A 172 1.50 12.17 23.91
N GLU A 173 2.62 12.86 24.09
CA GLU A 173 2.71 13.92 25.09
C GLU A 173 1.77 15.07 24.75
N LYS A 174 1.84 15.60 23.54
CA LYS A 174 0.96 16.66 23.07
C LYS A 174 -0.50 16.19 23.01
N SER A 175 -0.75 14.98 22.53
CA SER A 175 -2.11 14.42 22.43
C SER A 175 -2.77 14.21 23.79
N SER A 176 -1.99 13.95 24.84
CA SER A 176 -2.52 13.76 26.20
C SER A 176 -2.97 15.06 26.87
N LEU A 177 -2.43 16.22 26.48
CA LEU A 177 -2.82 17.50 27.05
C LEU A 177 -4.30 17.78 26.84
N VAL A 178 -5.04 18.07 27.93
CA VAL A 178 -6.50 18.30 27.89
C VAL A 178 -6.87 19.43 26.92
N GLU A 179 -6.14 20.55 26.97
CA GLU A 179 -6.39 21.68 26.09
C GLU A 179 -6.12 21.35 24.61
N ALA A 180 -5.00 20.67 24.33
CA ALA A 180 -4.64 20.27 22.98
C ALA A 180 -5.65 19.27 22.40
N TRP A 181 -6.02 18.25 23.18
CA TRP A 181 -7.03 17.28 22.75
C TRP A 181 -8.37 17.93 22.45
N ASN A 182 -8.85 18.80 23.35
CA ASN A 182 -10.16 19.47 23.20
C ASN A 182 -10.20 20.45 22.02
N ALA A 183 -9.05 21.01 21.63
CA ALA A 183 -8.97 21.92 20.49
C ALA A 183 -9.16 21.19 19.14
N GLN A 184 -8.76 19.90 19.03
CA GLN A 184 -8.76 19.18 17.76
C GLN A 184 -9.67 17.95 17.77
N GLY A 185 -10.00 17.37 18.94
CA GLY A 185 -10.83 16.18 19.08
C GLY A 185 -10.20 14.89 18.59
N LYS A 186 -8.89 14.89 18.30
CA LYS A 186 -8.11 13.74 17.83
C LYS A 186 -6.65 13.85 18.26
N ALA A 187 -5.91 12.75 18.15
CA ALA A 187 -4.49 12.73 18.45
C ALA A 187 -3.67 13.57 17.45
N TYR A 188 -2.55 14.10 17.93
CA TYR A 188 -1.55 14.78 17.11
C TYR A 188 -0.53 13.79 16.60
N TYR A 189 -0.16 13.93 15.33
CA TYR A 189 0.97 13.19 14.77
C TYR A 189 2.31 13.85 15.14
N ASP A 190 3.32 13.03 15.33
CA ASP A 190 4.70 13.48 15.46
C ASP A 190 5.29 13.70 14.06
N TYR A 191 5.21 14.94 13.57
CA TYR A 191 5.67 15.29 12.24
C TYR A 191 7.20 15.26 12.09
N ASP A 192 7.96 15.33 13.19
CA ASP A 192 9.43 15.16 13.15
C ASP A 192 9.81 13.71 12.85
N ARG A 193 8.89 12.78 13.10
CA ARG A 193 9.05 11.35 12.82
C ARG A 193 8.11 10.87 11.70
N TYR A 194 7.91 11.68 10.69
CA TYR A 194 6.97 11.37 9.61
C TYR A 194 7.38 10.11 8.84
N ASN A 195 6.46 9.10 8.75
CA ASN A 195 6.66 7.80 8.08
C ASN A 195 7.90 7.02 8.55
N THR A 196 8.36 7.20 9.79
CA THR A 196 9.53 6.48 10.34
C THR A 196 9.20 5.09 10.86
N GLU A 197 7.99 4.90 11.37
CA GLU A 197 7.54 3.60 11.87
C GLU A 197 6.96 2.73 10.76
N ARG A 198 6.92 1.40 10.98
CA ARG A 198 6.39 0.46 10.00
C ARG A 198 5.42 -0.53 10.62
N LEU A 199 4.37 -0.83 9.88
CA LEU A 199 3.46 -1.91 10.19
C LEU A 199 4.14 -3.28 9.97
N PRO A 200 3.67 -4.33 10.63
CA PRO A 200 4.13 -5.68 10.34
C PRO A 200 3.79 -6.08 8.90
N ALA A 201 4.61 -6.94 8.31
CA ALA A 201 4.30 -7.54 7.02
C ALA A 201 3.01 -8.36 7.10
N PHE A 202 2.27 -8.37 5.99
CA PHE A 202 1.03 -9.15 5.85
C PHE A 202 1.24 -10.29 4.86
N GLY A 203 0.75 -11.48 5.23
CA GLY A 203 0.76 -12.65 4.36
C GLY A 203 -0.61 -13.33 4.31
N GLN A 204 -1.00 -13.78 3.12
CA GLN A 204 -2.28 -14.44 2.86
C GLN A 204 -2.07 -15.70 2.04
N LEU A 205 -2.79 -16.76 2.39
CA LEU A 205 -2.87 -18.01 1.64
C LEU A 205 -4.31 -18.25 1.19
N ASP A 206 -4.48 -18.44 -0.11
CA ASP A 206 -5.74 -18.78 -0.76
C ASP A 206 -5.64 -20.17 -1.37
N ILE A 207 -6.71 -20.96 -1.27
CA ILE A 207 -6.80 -22.31 -1.84
C ILE A 207 -8.11 -22.45 -2.61
N ARG A 208 -8.02 -22.98 -3.82
CA ARG A 208 -9.17 -23.27 -4.67
C ARG A 208 -9.14 -24.70 -5.15
N VAL A 209 -10.28 -25.36 -5.10
CA VAL A 209 -10.48 -26.72 -5.62
C VAL A 209 -11.61 -26.67 -6.63
N ASP A 210 -11.35 -27.15 -7.84
CA ASP A 210 -12.32 -27.22 -8.93
C ASP A 210 -12.57 -28.67 -9.33
N LYS A 211 -13.80 -28.97 -9.74
CA LYS A 211 -14.20 -30.22 -10.36
C LYS A 211 -15.01 -29.94 -11.60
N MET A 212 -14.54 -30.45 -12.75
CA MET A 212 -15.20 -30.29 -14.03
C MET A 212 -15.83 -31.62 -14.51
N PHE A 213 -17.04 -31.49 -15.09
CA PHE A 213 -17.80 -32.57 -15.69
C PHE A 213 -18.07 -32.19 -17.17
N TYR A 214 -17.69 -33.06 -18.08
CA TYR A 214 -17.86 -32.84 -19.52
C TYR A 214 -18.95 -33.75 -20.08
N TRP A 215 -19.91 -33.19 -20.78
CA TRP A 215 -20.93 -33.86 -21.57
C TRP A 215 -20.78 -33.48 -23.04
N LYS A 216 -21.47 -34.20 -23.92
CA LYS A 216 -21.28 -34.06 -25.39
C LYS A 216 -21.40 -32.61 -25.91
N LYS A 217 -22.19 -31.75 -25.27
CA LYS A 217 -22.45 -30.38 -25.72
C LYS A 217 -22.35 -29.33 -24.59
N CYS A 218 -22.05 -29.75 -23.39
CA CYS A 218 -21.97 -28.81 -22.27
C CYS A 218 -20.90 -29.24 -21.28
N MET A 219 -20.41 -28.26 -20.55
CA MET A 219 -19.48 -28.40 -19.46
C MET A 219 -20.11 -27.87 -18.18
N PHE A 220 -19.98 -28.63 -17.11
CA PHE A 220 -20.43 -28.20 -15.77
C PHE A 220 -19.25 -28.26 -14.81
N GLY A 221 -19.04 -27.17 -14.08
CA GLY A 221 -17.99 -27.06 -13.08
C GLY A 221 -18.55 -26.69 -11.72
N VAL A 222 -17.93 -27.23 -10.68
CA VAL A 222 -18.15 -26.81 -9.29
C VAL A 222 -16.81 -26.44 -8.70
N TYR A 223 -16.73 -25.34 -7.96
CA TYR A 223 -15.53 -24.97 -7.26
C TYR A 223 -15.80 -24.50 -5.82
N LEU A 224 -14.81 -24.74 -4.98
CA LEU A 224 -14.69 -24.18 -3.65
C LEU A 224 -13.42 -23.34 -3.62
N ASP A 225 -13.57 -22.04 -3.36
CA ASP A 225 -12.48 -21.08 -3.19
C ASP A 225 -12.48 -20.57 -1.75
N ILE A 226 -11.37 -20.73 -1.06
CA ILE A 226 -11.20 -20.28 0.32
C ILE A 226 -10.08 -19.26 0.33
N GLN A 227 -10.46 -17.99 0.42
CA GLN A 227 -9.50 -16.89 0.55
C GLN A 227 -9.12 -16.70 2.02
N ASN A 228 -7.84 -16.37 2.22
CA ASN A 228 -7.26 -16.15 3.55
C ASN A 228 -7.51 -17.32 4.51
N ILE A 229 -7.17 -18.55 4.09
CA ILE A 229 -7.39 -19.76 4.90
C ILE A 229 -6.65 -19.73 6.24
N THR A 230 -5.58 -18.94 6.34
CA THR A 230 -4.81 -18.70 7.56
C THR A 230 -5.48 -17.72 8.53
N ALA A 231 -6.60 -17.09 8.13
CA ALA A 231 -7.25 -16.00 8.85
C ALA A 231 -6.28 -14.89 9.26
N SER A 232 -5.27 -14.62 8.41
CA SER A 232 -4.29 -13.56 8.62
C SER A 232 -4.96 -12.20 8.69
N LYS A 233 -4.46 -11.34 9.58
CA LYS A 233 -5.01 -10.00 9.80
C LYS A 233 -4.07 -8.94 9.26
N LEU A 234 -4.59 -8.10 8.35
CA LEU A 234 -3.92 -6.88 7.93
C LEU A 234 -4.02 -5.86 9.06
N ARG A 235 -2.88 -5.38 9.51
CA ARG A 235 -2.79 -4.38 10.55
C ARG A 235 -2.74 -2.98 9.95
N GLN A 236 -3.49 -2.06 10.55
CA GLN A 236 -3.45 -0.63 10.28
C GLN A 236 -2.80 0.10 11.47
N PRO A 237 -2.40 1.37 11.34
CA PRO A 237 -1.94 2.16 12.49
C PRO A 237 -2.99 2.15 13.59
N ASP A 238 -2.54 1.93 14.81
CA ASP A 238 -3.42 1.97 15.98
C ASP A 238 -4.04 3.37 16.11
N VAL A 239 -5.26 3.46 16.60
CA VAL A 239 -5.89 4.77 16.88
C VAL A 239 -5.66 5.15 18.33
N LEU A 240 -5.01 6.28 18.56
CA LEU A 240 -4.83 6.86 19.89
C LEU A 240 -6.06 7.70 20.26
N MET A 241 -6.69 7.36 21.39
CA MET A 241 -7.89 8.05 21.90
C MET A 241 -7.75 8.45 23.35
N SER A 242 -8.38 9.54 23.72
CA SER A 242 -8.58 9.94 25.12
C SER A 242 -9.68 9.08 25.75
N THR A 243 -9.48 8.62 26.99
CA THR A 243 -10.52 7.97 27.79
C THR A 243 -11.49 8.97 28.43
N GLY A 244 -11.22 10.27 28.37
CA GLY A 244 -11.94 11.32 29.08
C GLY A 244 -11.56 11.45 30.57
N GLN A 245 -10.78 10.51 31.12
CA GLN A 245 -10.28 10.60 32.50
C GLN A 245 -9.03 11.44 32.56
N ILE A 246 -8.96 12.36 33.54
CA ILE A 246 -7.77 13.19 33.79
C ILE A 246 -6.85 12.46 34.77
N GLU A 247 -5.61 12.22 34.36
CA GLU A 247 -4.58 11.53 35.15
C GLU A 247 -4.13 12.37 36.37
N ASN A 248 -3.99 13.70 36.16
CA ASN A 248 -3.47 14.65 37.15
C ASN A 248 -4.43 15.82 37.41
N PRO A 249 -5.61 15.57 38.04
CA PRO A 249 -6.68 16.58 38.14
C PRO A 249 -6.32 17.80 39.03
N THR A 250 -5.31 17.70 39.87
CA THR A 250 -4.82 18.77 40.74
C THR A 250 -3.77 19.64 40.09
N ALA A 251 -3.26 19.31 38.91
CA ALA A 251 -2.29 20.10 38.18
C ALA A 251 -2.93 21.38 37.60
N PRO A 252 -2.13 22.41 37.25
CA PRO A 252 -2.60 23.55 36.46
C PRO A 252 -3.27 23.10 35.16
N LEU A 253 -4.25 23.87 34.67
CA LEU A 253 -5.04 23.49 33.49
C LEU A 253 -4.18 23.19 32.26
N SER A 254 -3.12 23.97 32.04
CA SER A 254 -2.17 23.79 30.94
C SER A 254 -1.32 22.48 31.03
N GLU A 255 -1.27 21.84 32.20
CA GLU A 255 -0.48 20.63 32.43
C GLU A 255 -1.38 19.38 32.61
N ARG A 256 -2.70 19.56 32.65
CA ARG A 256 -3.64 18.45 32.80
C ARG A 256 -3.57 17.51 31.59
N ARG A 257 -3.55 16.21 31.89
CA ARG A 257 -3.43 15.18 30.88
C ARG A 257 -4.60 14.19 30.96
N TYR A 258 -5.10 13.79 29.81
CA TYR A 258 -6.00 12.64 29.71
C TYR A 258 -5.23 11.34 29.78
N VAL A 259 -5.85 10.33 30.39
CA VAL A 259 -5.40 8.94 30.23
C VAL A 259 -5.67 8.55 28.77
N MET A 260 -4.59 8.20 28.04
CA MET A 260 -4.68 7.82 26.64
C MET A 260 -4.80 6.30 26.49
N LYS A 261 -5.55 5.87 25.47
CA LYS A 261 -5.74 4.46 25.11
C LYS A 261 -5.46 4.28 23.62
N SER A 262 -4.63 3.29 23.30
CA SER A 262 -4.42 2.83 21.92
C SER A 262 -5.41 1.73 21.58
N ILE A 263 -6.10 1.87 20.45
CA ILE A 263 -7.05 0.89 19.92
C ILE A 263 -6.42 0.27 18.67
N LYS A 264 -6.17 -1.04 18.75
CA LYS A 264 -5.64 -1.80 17.61
C LYS A 264 -6.66 -1.86 16.49
N GLN A 265 -6.18 -1.61 15.27
CA GLN A 265 -6.97 -1.77 14.05
C GLN A 265 -6.43 -2.94 13.24
N GLU A 266 -7.23 -3.99 13.14
CA GLU A 266 -6.91 -5.20 12.40
C GLU A 266 -8.13 -5.63 11.58
N SER A 267 -7.93 -5.94 10.31
CA SER A 267 -8.97 -6.47 9.43
C SER A 267 -8.46 -7.71 8.72
N GLY A 268 -9.31 -8.70 8.56
CA GLY A 268 -8.99 -9.94 7.87
C GLY A 268 -9.92 -11.04 8.31
N THR A 269 -10.54 -11.69 7.35
CA THR A 269 -11.46 -12.79 7.59
C THR A 269 -11.19 -13.89 6.58
N LEU A 270 -11.49 -15.13 6.97
CA LEU A 270 -11.55 -16.25 6.06
C LEU A 270 -12.84 -16.14 5.23
N LEU A 271 -12.72 -16.20 3.91
CA LEU A 271 -13.86 -16.06 3.01
C LEU A 271 -14.00 -17.29 2.12
N PRO A 272 -14.91 -18.24 2.45
CA PRO A 272 -15.23 -19.34 1.58
C PRO A 272 -16.26 -18.92 0.52
N THR A 273 -16.04 -19.34 -0.72
CA THR A 273 -16.92 -19.11 -1.86
C THR A 273 -17.17 -20.42 -2.57
N LEU A 274 -18.43 -20.80 -2.72
CA LEU A 274 -18.85 -21.94 -3.55
C LEU A 274 -19.45 -21.39 -4.85
N GLY A 275 -19.01 -21.93 -6.00
CA GLY A 275 -19.52 -21.49 -7.27
C GLY A 275 -19.76 -22.64 -8.25
N ILE A 276 -20.59 -22.35 -9.24
CA ILE A 276 -20.96 -23.28 -10.32
C ILE A 276 -20.68 -22.56 -11.65
N THR A 277 -20.09 -23.28 -12.58
CA THR A 277 -19.88 -22.83 -13.96
C THR A 277 -20.63 -23.76 -14.89
N PHE A 278 -21.34 -23.19 -15.86
CA PHE A 278 -22.02 -23.94 -16.90
C PHE A 278 -21.72 -23.30 -18.25
N GLU A 279 -21.24 -24.12 -19.19
CA GLU A 279 -20.97 -23.72 -20.57
C GLU A 279 -21.71 -24.68 -21.53
N TYR A 280 -22.36 -24.08 -22.52
CA TYR A 280 -23.16 -24.80 -23.55
C TYR A 280 -22.67 -24.46 -24.96
#